data_6ca4e0e03fc839b5d1bc06310240a673
#
_entry.id   6ca4e0e03fc839b5d1bc06310240a673
#
_cell.length_a   1.000
_cell.length_b   1.000
_cell.length_c   1.000
_cell.angle_alpha   90.00
_cell.angle_beta   90.00
_cell.angle_gamma   90.00
#
_symmetry.space_group_name_H-M   'P 1'
#
loop_
_entity.id
_entity.type
_entity.pdbx_description
1 polymer ?
#
loop_
_entity_poly.entity_id
_entity_poly.type
_entity_poly.pdbx_seq_one_letter_code
_entity_poly.pdbx_strand_id
1 'polypeptide(L)'
;MDHYYEYLKRQHYLATHMELTEENVVRVLEELVPYVEADGGFLHLVEIEYETGYVKVKLGGACETCAMSTMTLKQGIEKKLMMEIPDVVGVVQVL
;
A
#
# COMPACT_ATOMS: atom_id res chain seq x y z
N MET A 1 -25.41 24.79 7.80
CA MET A 1 -24.81 25.07 6.49
C MET A 1 -23.37 24.65 6.44
N ASP A 2 -22.59 24.98 7.48
CA ASP A 2 -21.17 24.61 7.53
C ASP A 2 -20.94 23.11 7.48
N HIS A 3 -21.83 22.35 8.13
CA HIS A 3 -21.72 20.89 8.15
C HIS A 3 -21.95 20.27 6.76
N TYR A 4 -22.84 20.88 5.97
CA TYR A 4 -23.11 20.40 4.62
C TYR A 4 -21.88 20.57 3.72
N TYR A 5 -21.20 21.71 3.82
CA TYR A 5 -20.00 21.95 3.04
C TYR A 5 -18.87 20.98 3.42
N GLU A 6 -18.70 20.73 4.72
CA GLU A 6 -17.70 19.77 5.19
C GLU A 6 -18.04 18.36 4.73
N TYR A 7 -19.32 18.02 4.72
CA TYR A 7 -19.77 16.71 4.21
C TYR A 7 -19.40 16.54 2.73
N LEU A 8 -19.68 17.51 1.90
CA LEU A 8 -19.34 17.47 0.48
C LEU A 8 -17.83 17.36 0.25
N LYS A 9 -17.07 18.12 1.01
CA LYS A 9 -15.62 18.12 0.93
C LYS A 9 -15.05 16.75 1.29
N ARG A 10 -15.59 16.14 2.34
CA ARG A 10 -15.19 14.80 2.76
C ARG A 10 -15.55 13.75 1.71
N GLN A 11 -16.73 13.84 1.12
CA GLN A 11 -17.15 12.91 0.07
C GLN A 11 -16.24 13.02 -1.16
N HIS A 12 -15.86 14.24 -1.51
CA HIS A 12 -14.91 14.44 -2.60
C HIS A 12 -13.55 13.82 -2.29
N TYR A 13 -13.07 14.01 -1.08
CA TYR A 13 -11.79 13.43 -0.64
C TYR A 13 -11.86 11.90 -0.70
N LEU A 14 -12.91 11.29 -0.18
CA LEU A 14 -13.08 9.84 -0.18
C LEU A 14 -13.24 9.27 -1.60
N ALA A 15 -13.78 10.05 -2.52
CA ALA A 15 -13.90 9.63 -3.90
C ALA A 15 -12.55 9.57 -4.61
N THR A 16 -11.58 10.39 -4.18
CA THR A 16 -10.24 10.45 -4.80
C THR A 16 -9.20 9.66 -4.01
N HIS A 17 -9.46 9.36 -2.74
CA HIS A 17 -8.54 8.66 -1.85
C HIS A 17 -9.25 7.55 -1.10
N MET A 18 -8.52 6.48 -0.83
CA MET A 18 -9.04 5.34 -0.08
C MET A 18 -8.73 5.48 1.41
N GLU A 19 -9.61 4.94 2.24
CA GLU A 19 -9.35 4.84 3.66
C GLU A 19 -8.35 3.71 3.92
N LEU A 20 -7.62 3.81 5.03
CA LEU A 20 -6.70 2.74 5.44
C LEU A 20 -7.51 1.58 6.03
N THR A 21 -7.81 0.61 5.21
CA THR A 21 -8.48 -0.63 5.59
C THR A 21 -7.75 -1.80 4.95
N GLU A 22 -7.92 -2.99 5.53
CA GLU A 22 -7.34 -4.19 4.95
C GLU A 22 -7.80 -4.41 3.51
N GLU A 23 -9.10 -4.22 3.26
CA GLU A 23 -9.66 -4.38 1.93
C GLU A 23 -9.02 -3.46 0.91
N ASN A 24 -8.86 -2.19 1.25
CA ASN A 24 -8.26 -1.21 0.35
C ASN A 24 -6.77 -1.48 0.12
N VAL A 25 -6.05 -1.86 1.17
CA VAL A 25 -4.64 -2.21 1.06
C VAL A 25 -4.46 -3.43 0.16
N VAL A 26 -5.26 -4.47 0.36
CA VAL A 26 -5.22 -5.67 -0.46
C VAL A 26 -5.52 -5.34 -1.92
N ARG A 27 -6.49 -4.48 -2.18
CA ARG A 27 -6.84 -4.07 -3.54
C ARG A 27 -5.66 -3.41 -4.25
N VAL A 28 -4.96 -2.51 -3.56
CA VAL A 28 -3.78 -1.85 -4.12
C VAL A 28 -2.66 -2.86 -4.35
N LEU A 29 -2.42 -3.74 -3.38
CA LEU A 29 -1.39 -4.77 -3.51
C LEU A 29 -1.68 -5.73 -4.65
N GLU A 30 -2.93 -6.10 -4.87
CA GLU A 30 -3.33 -6.97 -5.97
C GLU A 30 -2.98 -6.38 -7.33
N GLU A 31 -3.02 -5.06 -7.46
CA GLU A 31 -2.62 -4.40 -8.69
C GLU A 31 -1.12 -4.52 -8.94
N LEU A 32 -0.35 -4.69 -7.87
CA LEU A 32 1.11 -4.78 -7.96
C LEU A 32 1.61 -6.22 -8.08
N VAL A 33 0.81 -7.19 -7.66
CA VAL A 33 1.18 -8.61 -7.69
C VAL A 33 1.66 -9.09 -9.07
N PRO A 34 0.98 -8.74 -10.20
CA PRO A 34 1.46 -9.18 -11.51
C PRO A 34 2.88 -8.73 -11.83
N TYR A 35 3.25 -7.53 -11.40
CA TYR A 35 4.60 -7.00 -11.64
C TYR A 35 5.65 -7.76 -10.82
N VAL A 36 5.29 -8.09 -9.58
CA VAL A 36 6.19 -8.85 -8.70
C VAL A 36 6.32 -10.29 -9.20
N GLU A 37 5.23 -10.91 -9.60
CA GLU A 37 5.24 -12.28 -10.13
C GLU A 37 6.00 -12.37 -11.45
N ALA A 38 5.94 -11.34 -12.28
CA ALA A 38 6.68 -11.31 -13.54
C ALA A 38 8.18 -11.41 -13.30
N ASP A 39 8.67 -10.92 -12.17
CA ASP A 39 10.08 -11.05 -11.77
C ASP A 39 10.37 -12.31 -10.98
N GLY A 40 9.39 -13.22 -10.88
CA GLY A 40 9.54 -14.47 -10.16
C GLY A 40 9.39 -14.36 -8.65
N GLY A 41 8.84 -13.26 -8.17
CA GLY A 41 8.68 -13.01 -6.74
C GLY A 41 7.25 -13.19 -6.26
N PHE A 42 7.03 -12.86 -4.99
CA PHE A 42 5.70 -12.83 -4.40
C PHE A 42 5.55 -11.64 -3.47
N LEU A 43 4.29 -11.26 -3.23
CA LEU A 43 3.95 -10.14 -2.37
C LEU A 43 2.72 -10.52 -1.56
N HIS A 44 2.83 -10.49 -0.23
CA HIS A 44 1.74 -10.78 0.68
C HIS A 44 1.60 -9.72 1.76
N LEU A 45 0.37 -9.37 2.09
CA LEU A 45 0.09 -8.52 3.23
C LEU A 45 0.22 -9.35 4.51
N VAL A 46 0.99 -8.84 5.46
CA VAL A 46 1.18 -9.50 6.76
C VAL A 46 0.32 -8.85 7.82
N GLU A 47 0.42 -7.53 7.97
CA GLU A 47 -0.29 -6.80 9.01
C GLU A 47 -0.37 -5.32 8.66
N ILE A 48 -1.40 -4.67 9.18
CA ILE A 48 -1.53 -3.22 9.09
C ILE A 48 -1.47 -2.66 10.51
N GLU A 49 -0.54 -1.76 10.75
CA GLU A 49 -0.48 -1.03 12.01
C GLU A 49 -1.29 0.26 11.85
N TYR A 50 -2.56 0.20 12.25
CA TYR A 50 -3.47 1.34 12.07
C TYR A 50 -3.06 2.57 12.88
N GLU A 51 -2.42 2.35 14.02
CA GLU A 51 -2.00 3.45 14.90
C GLU A 51 -0.90 4.30 14.29
N THR A 52 0.02 3.67 13.58
CA THR A 52 1.18 4.33 12.99
C THR A 52 1.01 4.61 11.50
N GLY A 53 0.15 3.84 10.82
CA GLY A 53 -0.01 3.93 9.38
C GLY A 53 0.98 3.11 8.58
N TYR A 54 1.71 2.21 9.24
CA TYR A 54 2.63 1.31 8.53
C TYR A 54 1.94 0.04 8.06
N VAL A 55 2.27 -0.37 6.84
CA VAL A 55 1.77 -1.61 6.25
C VAL A 55 2.93 -2.60 6.20
N LYS A 56 2.75 -3.75 6.83
CA LYS A 56 3.78 -4.80 6.82
C LYS A 56 3.48 -5.80 5.71
N VAL A 57 4.45 -6.01 4.86
CA VAL A 57 4.33 -6.93 3.72
C VAL A 57 5.48 -7.91 3.71
N LYS A 58 5.25 -9.05 3.09
CA LYS A 58 6.30 -10.03 2.84
C LYS A 58 6.57 -10.08 1.34
N LEU A 59 7.82 -9.85 0.98
CA LEU A 59 8.32 -9.94 -0.38
C LEU A 59 9.34 -11.07 -0.43
N GLY A 60 9.31 -11.83 -1.51
CA GLY A 60 10.27 -12.92 -1.65
C GLY A 60 10.34 -13.45 -3.06
N GLY A 61 10.95 -14.62 -3.22
CA GLY A 61 11.17 -15.25 -4.51
C GLY A 61 12.46 -14.80 -5.14
N ALA A 62 12.48 -14.60 -6.45
CA ALA A 62 13.68 -14.22 -7.17
C ALA A 62 14.25 -12.88 -6.69
N CYS A 63 13.42 -12.04 -6.12
CA CYS A 63 13.83 -10.73 -5.60
C CYS A 63 14.70 -10.82 -4.35
N GLU A 64 14.71 -11.97 -3.65
CA GLU A 64 15.47 -12.14 -2.42
C GLU A 64 16.98 -12.10 -2.66
N THR A 65 17.42 -12.47 -3.84
CA THR A 65 18.84 -12.56 -4.17
C THR A 65 19.40 -11.23 -4.66
N CYS A 66 18.56 -10.24 -4.91
CA CYS A 66 18.97 -8.94 -5.43
C CYS A 66 18.45 -7.84 -4.51
N ALA A 67 19.32 -7.36 -3.62
CA ALA A 67 18.95 -6.34 -2.64
C ALA A 67 18.43 -5.06 -3.28
N MET A 68 18.99 -4.65 -4.41
CA MET A 68 18.55 -3.45 -5.11
C MET A 68 17.15 -3.60 -5.68
N SER A 69 16.83 -4.76 -6.26
CA SER A 69 15.51 -5.02 -6.80
C SER A 69 14.46 -5.04 -5.70
N THR A 70 14.80 -5.63 -4.54
CA THR A 70 13.90 -5.66 -3.39
C THR A 70 13.63 -4.26 -2.87
N MET A 71 14.66 -3.42 -2.78
CA MET A 71 14.50 -2.02 -2.35
C MET A 71 13.64 -1.24 -3.33
N THR A 72 13.87 -1.42 -4.62
CA THR A 72 13.11 -0.72 -5.66
C THR A 72 11.64 -1.12 -5.62
N LEU A 73 11.37 -2.42 -5.45
CA LEU A 73 10.00 -2.92 -5.31
C LEU A 73 9.32 -2.36 -4.07
N LYS A 74 10.02 -2.37 -2.95
CA LYS A 74 9.49 -1.84 -1.69
C LYS A 74 9.13 -0.37 -1.85
N GLN A 75 10.02 0.42 -2.45
CA GLN A 75 9.77 1.84 -2.66
C GLN A 75 8.60 2.09 -3.60
N GLY A 76 8.46 1.28 -4.64
CA GLY A 76 7.35 1.37 -5.56
C GLY A 76 6.03 1.05 -4.91
N ILE A 77 6.00 -0.01 -4.09
CA ILE A 77 4.82 -0.41 -3.33
C ILE A 77 4.43 0.68 -2.34
N GLU A 78 5.41 1.19 -1.58
CA GLU A 78 5.21 2.24 -0.61
C GLU A 78 4.64 3.49 -1.26
N LYS A 79 5.24 3.92 -2.37
CA LYS A 79 4.80 5.09 -3.09
C LYS A 79 3.36 4.95 -3.58
N LYS A 80 3.03 3.78 -4.15
CA LYS A 80 1.68 3.54 -4.65
C LYS A 80 0.66 3.53 -3.52
N LEU A 81 0.95 2.85 -2.42
CA LEU A 81 0.07 2.82 -1.26
C LEU A 81 -0.13 4.22 -0.68
N MET A 82 0.94 4.97 -0.53
CA MET A 82 0.87 6.33 0.02
C MET A 82 0.07 7.27 -0.89
N MET A 83 0.16 7.08 -2.20
CA MET A 83 -0.60 7.90 -3.15
C MET A 83 -2.08 7.59 -3.14
N GLU A 84 -2.45 6.32 -3.02
CA GLU A 84 -3.86 5.91 -3.07
C GLU A 84 -4.52 5.89 -1.70
N ILE A 85 -3.74 5.64 -0.64
CA ILE A 85 -4.22 5.61 0.75
C ILE A 85 -3.39 6.60 1.56
N PRO A 86 -3.85 7.85 1.71
CA PRO A 86 -3.04 8.90 2.36
C PRO A 86 -2.64 8.59 3.80
N ASP A 87 -3.41 7.76 4.49
CA ASP A 87 -3.12 7.39 5.87
C ASP A 87 -1.94 6.43 6.00
N VAL A 88 -1.49 5.84 4.89
CA VAL A 88 -0.29 5.01 4.89
C VAL A 88 0.94 5.90 5.01
N VAL A 89 1.75 5.66 6.04
CA VAL A 89 2.97 6.42 6.30
C VAL A 89 4.18 5.75 5.67
N GLY A 90 4.14 4.44 5.53
CA GLY A 90 5.22 3.69 4.91
C GLY A 90 4.92 2.20 4.86
N VAL A 91 5.84 1.48 4.26
CA VAL A 91 5.76 0.02 4.11
C VAL A 91 6.98 -0.61 4.77
N VAL A 92 6.75 -1.64 5.57
CA VAL A 92 7.82 -2.40 6.23
C VAL A 92 7.82 -3.80 5.63
N GLN A 93 8.99 -4.24 5.17
CA GLN A 93 9.17 -5.60 4.71
C GLN A 93 9.52 -6.49 5.90
N VAL A 94 8.76 -7.58 6.07
CA VAL A 94 9.05 -8.57 7.10
C VAL A 94 9.59 -9.83 6.43
N LEU A 95 10.43 -10.55 7.16
CA LEU A 95 11.09 -11.75 6.64
C LEU A 95 10.33 -13.02 6.98
#